data_e2270ff8459e0c19f3123b970066c12b
#
_entry.id   e2270ff8459e0c19f3123b970066c12b
#
_cell.length_a   1.000
_cell.length_b   1.000
_cell.length_c   1.000
_cell.angle_alpha   90.00
_cell.angle_beta   90.00
_cell.angle_gamma   90.00
#
_symmetry.space_group_name_H-M   'P 1'
#
loop_
_entity.id
_entity.type
_entity.pdbx_description
1 polymer ?
#
loop_
_entity_poly.entity_id
_entity_poly.type
_entity_poly.pdbx_seq_one_letter_code
_entity_poly.pdbx_strand_id
1 'polypeptide(L)'
;VLIVFAALGLSRWGQDRWRDVPTPLREPPLAEGDYTVLRVVDGDTLLLSPPVPSSPGARREIRVRLLGIDCPESVKPNHPVEPWALEAAAFTRQFVSGGVVRLRFDKRRLDRYDRYLAYAFVADNMLNEELLRAGLARVSIYPGDSDSMARRLRAAASEAEQARRGVWSQ
;
A
#
# COMPACT_ATOMS: atom_id res chain seq x y z
N VAL A 1 -58.21 -17.48 52.40
CA VAL A 1 -58.02 -17.28 51.01
C VAL A 1 -56.53 -17.23 50.77
N LEU A 2 -55.96 -18.34 50.23
CA LEU A 2 -54.54 -18.51 49.91
C LEU A 2 -54.32 -18.09 48.45
N ILE A 3 -53.51 -17.10 48.15
CA ILE A 3 -53.15 -16.70 46.80
C ILE A 3 -51.79 -17.35 46.52
N VAL A 4 -51.77 -18.32 45.61
CA VAL A 4 -50.54 -18.96 45.10
C VAL A 4 -50.04 -18.12 43.91
N PHE A 5 -48.86 -17.50 44.01
CA PHE A 5 -48.16 -16.90 42.89
C PHE A 5 -47.40 -17.99 42.11
N ALA A 6 -47.90 -18.34 40.92
CA ALA A 6 -47.15 -19.14 40.00
C ALA A 6 -46.07 -18.30 39.33
N ALA A 7 -44.80 -18.58 39.62
CA ALA A 7 -43.66 -17.99 38.93
C ALA A 7 -43.51 -18.65 37.56
N LEU A 8 -43.86 -17.92 36.51
CA LEU A 8 -43.57 -18.31 35.12
C LEU A 8 -42.06 -18.16 34.86
N GLY A 9 -41.39 -19.29 34.68
CA GLY A 9 -40.01 -19.35 34.27
C GLY A 9 -39.82 -18.78 32.86
N LEU A 10 -39.27 -17.59 32.77
CA LEU A 10 -38.79 -17.03 31.53
C LEU A 10 -37.55 -17.85 31.10
N SER A 11 -37.74 -18.70 30.10
CA SER A 11 -36.70 -19.50 29.47
C SER A 11 -35.61 -18.60 28.92
N ARG A 12 -34.36 -18.84 29.32
CA ARG A 12 -33.13 -18.22 28.86
C ARG A 12 -32.79 -18.65 27.39
N TRP A 13 -33.74 -18.44 26.49
CA TRP A 13 -33.57 -18.70 25.06
C TRP A 13 -33.30 -17.39 24.34
N GLY A 14 -32.05 -16.94 24.29
CA GLY A 14 -31.75 -15.74 23.50
C GLY A 14 -30.35 -15.16 23.61
N GLN A 15 -29.48 -15.71 24.48
CA GLN A 15 -28.16 -15.09 24.66
C GLN A 15 -26.98 -15.81 24.00
N ASP A 16 -27.16 -16.99 23.42
CA ASP A 16 -26.06 -17.77 22.86
C ASP A 16 -25.92 -17.67 21.33
N ARG A 17 -26.77 -16.90 20.66
CA ARG A 17 -26.78 -16.83 19.19
C ARG A 17 -25.73 -15.92 18.56
N TRP A 18 -24.93 -15.21 19.37
CA TRP A 18 -23.91 -14.28 18.89
C TRP A 18 -22.47 -14.78 19.10
N ARG A 19 -22.29 -15.97 19.66
CA ARG A 19 -20.96 -16.52 19.96
C ARG A 19 -20.27 -17.21 18.79
N ASP A 20 -20.99 -17.56 17.74
CA ASP A 20 -20.47 -18.33 16.59
C ASP A 20 -20.45 -17.52 15.27
N VAL A 21 -20.37 -16.18 15.34
CA VAL A 21 -19.95 -15.46 14.15
C VAL A 21 -18.46 -15.73 13.99
N PRO A 22 -18.04 -16.50 12.97
CA PRO A 22 -16.62 -16.72 12.73
C PRO A 22 -15.99 -15.34 12.61
N THR A 23 -15.03 -15.03 13.46
CA THR A 23 -14.18 -13.85 13.25
C THR A 23 -13.69 -13.96 11.82
N PRO A 24 -13.94 -12.96 10.94
CA PRO A 24 -13.47 -13.05 9.58
C PRO A 24 -11.98 -13.37 9.63
N LEU A 25 -11.59 -14.49 9.04
CA LEU A 25 -10.19 -14.92 9.00
C LEU A 25 -9.43 -13.75 8.44
N ARG A 26 -8.63 -13.12 9.29
CA ARG A 26 -7.75 -12.02 8.86
C ARG A 26 -6.88 -12.59 7.76
N GLU A 27 -7.04 -12.10 6.55
CA GLU A 27 -6.23 -12.56 5.41
C GLU A 27 -4.76 -12.56 5.83
N PRO A 28 -4.01 -13.63 5.48
CA PRO A 28 -2.60 -13.67 5.80
C PRO A 28 -1.94 -12.44 5.17
N PRO A 29 -0.92 -11.86 5.82
CA PRO A 29 -0.19 -10.73 5.27
C PRO A 29 0.38 -11.12 3.91
N LEU A 30 0.35 -10.20 2.94
CA LEU A 30 0.92 -10.45 1.61
C LEU A 30 2.36 -10.96 1.72
N ALA A 31 2.68 -11.98 0.96
CA ALA A 31 4.05 -12.49 0.86
C ALA A 31 4.91 -11.59 -0.05
N GLU A 32 6.22 -11.62 0.13
CA GLU A 32 7.14 -11.11 -0.88
C GLU A 32 7.05 -11.95 -2.14
N GLY A 33 7.19 -11.35 -3.31
CA GLY A 33 7.10 -12.06 -4.58
C GLY A 33 6.58 -11.20 -5.72
N ASP A 34 6.25 -11.86 -6.82
CA ASP A 34 5.84 -11.23 -8.06
C ASP A 34 4.32 -11.01 -8.09
N TYR A 35 3.90 -9.82 -8.53
CA TYR A 35 2.51 -9.38 -8.60
C TYR A 35 2.20 -8.79 -9.96
N THR A 36 1.03 -9.08 -10.51
CA THR A 36 0.58 -8.48 -11.76
C THR A 36 0.12 -7.05 -11.53
N VAL A 37 0.61 -6.12 -12.34
CA VAL A 37 0.20 -4.72 -12.32
C VAL A 37 -1.12 -4.59 -13.07
N LEU A 38 -2.18 -4.20 -12.36
CA LEU A 38 -3.49 -3.91 -12.96
C LEU A 38 -3.55 -2.47 -13.44
N ARG A 39 -3.03 -1.54 -12.63
CA ARG A 39 -3.05 -0.11 -12.94
C ARG A 39 -2.07 0.67 -12.08
N VAL A 40 -1.48 1.71 -12.66
CA VAL A 40 -0.81 2.79 -11.93
C VAL A 40 -1.89 3.82 -11.55
N VAL A 41 -2.06 4.03 -10.24
CA VAL A 41 -3.04 4.99 -9.70
C VAL A 41 -2.42 6.39 -9.70
N ASP A 42 -1.19 6.50 -9.17
CA ASP A 42 -0.38 7.71 -9.10
C ASP A 42 1.10 7.35 -9.20
N GLY A 43 1.99 8.33 -9.17
CA GLY A 43 3.43 8.11 -9.29
C GLY A 43 3.98 7.06 -8.33
N ASP A 44 3.44 6.99 -7.12
CA ASP A 44 3.86 6.08 -6.06
C ASP A 44 2.79 5.12 -5.55
N THR A 45 1.69 4.97 -6.28
CA THR A 45 0.58 4.09 -5.88
C THR A 45 0.17 3.17 -7.03
N LEU A 46 0.26 1.87 -6.77
CA LEU A 46 -0.07 0.80 -7.72
C LEU A 46 -1.31 0.03 -7.26
N LEU A 47 -2.11 -0.43 -8.22
CA LEU A 47 -3.14 -1.43 -8.04
C LEU A 47 -2.63 -2.74 -8.64
N LEU A 48 -2.53 -3.77 -7.83
CA LEU A 48 -1.92 -5.05 -8.21
C LEU A 48 -2.91 -6.20 -7.99
N SER A 49 -2.67 -7.31 -8.66
CA SER A 49 -3.32 -8.60 -8.41
C SER A 49 -2.29 -9.58 -7.84
N PRO A 50 -2.63 -10.35 -6.79
CA PRO A 50 -1.79 -11.42 -6.31
C PRO A 50 -1.64 -12.50 -7.38
N PRO A 51 -0.51 -13.23 -7.41
CA PRO A 51 -0.25 -14.27 -8.42
C PRO A 51 -1.25 -15.43 -8.34
N VAL A 52 -1.74 -15.75 -7.14
CA VAL A 52 -2.79 -16.75 -6.90
C VAL A 52 -3.67 -16.24 -5.75
N PRO A 53 -5.01 -16.24 -5.88
CA PRO A 53 -5.89 -15.96 -4.75
C PRO A 53 -5.66 -17.00 -3.65
N SER A 54 -5.31 -16.54 -2.45
CA SER A 54 -4.95 -17.41 -1.32
C SER A 54 -6.13 -18.27 -0.83
N SER A 55 -7.37 -17.91 -1.21
CA SER A 55 -8.62 -18.66 -0.89
C SER A 55 -9.80 -18.13 -1.73
N PRO A 56 -10.89 -18.90 -1.85
CA PRO A 56 -12.16 -18.41 -2.40
C PRO A 56 -12.61 -17.17 -1.60
N GLY A 57 -12.75 -16.02 -2.28
CA GLY A 57 -13.11 -14.74 -1.66
C GLY A 57 -11.94 -13.84 -1.27
N ALA A 58 -10.69 -14.26 -1.45
CA ALA A 58 -9.52 -13.40 -1.27
C ALA A 58 -9.58 -12.15 -2.15
N ARG A 59 -8.96 -11.06 -1.67
CA ARG A 59 -8.87 -9.81 -2.42
C ARG A 59 -8.24 -10.06 -3.79
N ARG A 60 -8.96 -9.71 -4.84
CA ARG A 60 -8.45 -9.78 -6.22
C ARG A 60 -7.58 -8.59 -6.57
N GLU A 61 -7.71 -7.48 -5.83
CA GLU A 61 -7.00 -6.23 -6.05
C GLU A 61 -6.39 -5.75 -4.74
N ILE A 62 -5.13 -5.39 -4.80
CA ILE A 62 -4.38 -4.83 -3.68
C ILE A 62 -3.82 -3.47 -4.06
N ARG A 63 -4.00 -2.51 -3.16
CA ARG A 63 -3.42 -1.18 -3.32
C ARG A 63 -2.08 -1.13 -2.59
N VAL A 64 -1.03 -0.80 -3.34
CA VAL A 64 0.34 -0.69 -2.83
C VAL A 64 0.80 0.75 -2.96
N ARG A 65 1.28 1.31 -1.84
CA ARG A 65 1.99 2.58 -1.77
C ARG A 65 3.48 2.31 -1.69
N LEU A 66 4.26 2.96 -2.53
CA LEU A 66 5.70 2.83 -2.53
C LEU A 66 6.29 3.40 -1.23
N LEU A 67 7.01 2.57 -0.49
CA LEU A 67 7.57 2.91 0.82
C LEU A 67 8.79 3.82 0.67
N GLY A 68 8.92 4.79 1.57
CA GLY A 68 10.09 5.66 1.69
C GLY A 68 10.14 6.81 0.70
N ILE A 69 9.13 6.98 -0.15
CA ILE A 69 9.02 8.08 -1.11
C ILE A 69 7.65 8.75 -1.09
N ASP A 70 7.59 9.94 -1.65
CA ASP A 70 6.37 10.72 -1.86
C ASP A 70 6.45 11.43 -3.21
N CYS A 71 5.58 11.04 -4.14
CA CYS A 71 5.43 11.70 -5.43
C CYS A 71 4.46 12.88 -5.33
N PRO A 72 4.59 13.89 -6.20
CA PRO A 72 3.56 14.92 -6.34
C PRO A 72 2.20 14.29 -6.69
N GLU A 73 1.14 14.87 -6.14
CA GLU A 73 -0.22 14.32 -6.19
C GLU A 73 -0.94 14.68 -7.50
N SER A 74 -1.49 13.68 -8.20
CA SER A 74 -2.23 13.88 -9.46
C SER A 74 -3.73 13.59 -9.35
N VAL A 75 -4.18 12.86 -8.33
CA VAL A 75 -5.54 12.33 -8.26
C VAL A 75 -6.34 12.76 -7.03
N LYS A 76 -5.82 13.70 -6.23
CA LYS A 76 -6.50 14.16 -5.03
C LYS A 76 -7.73 14.99 -5.36
N PRO A 77 -8.95 14.59 -4.93
CA PRO A 77 -10.17 15.33 -5.20
C PRO A 77 -10.08 16.80 -4.72
N ASN A 78 -10.57 17.73 -5.55
CA ASN A 78 -10.62 19.17 -5.26
C ASN A 78 -9.24 19.85 -5.02
N HIS A 79 -8.16 19.23 -5.49
CA HIS A 79 -6.84 19.83 -5.51
C HIS A 79 -6.33 19.92 -6.96
N PRO A 80 -5.61 20.99 -7.33
CA PRO A 80 -4.93 21.06 -8.61
C PRO A 80 -3.88 19.96 -8.70
N VAL A 81 -3.61 19.49 -9.91
CA VAL A 81 -2.51 18.58 -10.18
C VAL A 81 -1.21 19.27 -9.82
N GLU A 82 -0.40 18.64 -8.96
CA GLU A 82 0.88 19.22 -8.55
C GLU A 82 1.91 19.15 -9.70
N PRO A 83 2.85 20.12 -9.76
CA PRO A 83 3.95 20.04 -10.73
C PRO A 83 4.69 18.70 -10.63
N TRP A 84 5.01 18.09 -11.76
CA TRP A 84 5.67 16.78 -11.91
C TRP A 84 4.82 15.55 -11.57
N ALA A 85 3.56 15.71 -11.17
CA ALA A 85 2.69 14.58 -10.81
C ALA A 85 2.38 13.68 -12.02
N LEU A 86 2.08 14.27 -13.17
CA LEU A 86 1.79 13.51 -14.39
C LEU A 86 3.04 12.79 -14.92
N GLU A 87 4.20 13.42 -14.82
CA GLU A 87 5.49 12.86 -15.19
C GLU A 87 5.86 11.69 -14.29
N ALA A 88 5.64 11.81 -12.97
CA ALA A 88 5.85 10.72 -12.03
C ALA A 88 4.95 9.51 -12.36
N ALA A 89 3.67 9.75 -12.61
CA ALA A 89 2.74 8.69 -13.01
C ALA A 89 3.09 8.06 -14.37
N ALA A 90 3.57 8.87 -15.33
CA ALA A 90 4.02 8.38 -16.64
C ALA A 90 5.28 7.53 -16.52
N PHE A 91 6.25 7.99 -15.72
CA PHE A 91 7.48 7.24 -15.42
C PHE A 91 7.16 5.88 -14.81
N THR A 92 6.30 5.85 -13.80
CA THR A 92 5.89 4.60 -13.15
C THR A 92 5.21 3.67 -14.15
N ARG A 93 4.30 4.15 -15.01
CA ARG A 93 3.67 3.32 -16.06
C ARG A 93 4.70 2.72 -17.01
N GLN A 94 5.68 3.50 -17.44
CA GLN A 94 6.74 3.02 -18.31
C GLN A 94 7.61 1.97 -17.60
N PHE A 95 7.98 2.23 -16.34
CA PHE A 95 8.81 1.32 -15.55
C PHE A 95 8.17 -0.05 -15.37
N VAL A 96 6.86 -0.09 -15.11
CA VAL A 96 6.10 -1.34 -14.90
C VAL A 96 5.43 -1.88 -16.17
N SER A 97 5.82 -1.42 -17.36
CA SER A 97 5.19 -1.78 -18.64
C SER A 97 5.23 -3.28 -18.95
N GLY A 98 6.15 -4.04 -18.35
CA GLY A 98 6.18 -5.51 -18.42
C GLY A 98 5.04 -6.21 -17.66
N GLY A 99 4.20 -5.45 -16.95
CA GLY A 99 2.99 -5.95 -16.28
C GLY A 99 3.24 -6.74 -15.00
N VAL A 100 4.48 -6.91 -14.55
CA VAL A 100 4.83 -7.63 -13.33
C VAL A 100 5.82 -6.81 -12.50
N VAL A 101 5.60 -6.77 -11.19
CA VAL A 101 6.52 -6.18 -10.21
C VAL A 101 6.76 -7.15 -9.07
N ARG A 102 7.99 -7.21 -8.58
CA ARG A 102 8.34 -7.93 -7.36
C ARG A 102 8.23 -7.00 -6.17
N LEU A 103 7.46 -7.39 -5.16
CA LEU A 103 7.33 -6.66 -3.91
C LEU A 103 8.27 -7.20 -2.85
N ARG A 104 8.93 -6.27 -2.13
CA ARG A 104 9.61 -6.51 -0.86
C ARG A 104 9.02 -5.60 0.21
N PHE A 105 8.86 -6.14 1.40
CA PHE A 105 8.27 -5.42 2.51
C PHE A 105 9.32 -5.04 3.55
N ASP A 106 8.96 -4.05 4.36
CA ASP A 106 9.67 -3.68 5.56
C ASP A 106 8.81 -4.04 6.80
N LYS A 107 9.27 -3.64 7.98
CA LYS A 107 8.55 -3.87 9.24
C LYS A 107 7.14 -3.29 9.21
N ARG A 108 6.99 -2.09 8.69
CA ARG A 108 5.69 -1.43 8.50
C ARG A 108 5.06 -1.86 7.18
N ARG A 109 3.98 -2.63 7.24
CA ARG A 109 3.38 -3.28 6.08
C ARG A 109 2.10 -2.61 5.57
N LEU A 110 1.43 -1.84 6.40
CA LEU A 110 0.19 -1.13 6.08
C LEU A 110 0.27 0.32 6.55
N ASP A 111 -0.38 1.19 5.82
CA ASP A 111 -0.65 2.55 6.27
C ASP A 111 -2.05 2.66 6.91
N ARG A 112 -2.41 3.87 7.35
CA ARG A 112 -3.70 4.15 7.98
C ARG A 112 -4.91 4.07 7.02
N TYR A 113 -4.66 3.89 5.72
CA TYR A 113 -5.68 3.77 4.68
C TYR A 113 -5.77 2.35 4.12
N ASP A 114 -5.25 1.36 4.82
CA ASP A 114 -5.18 -0.06 4.41
C ASP A 114 -4.44 -0.30 3.09
N ARG A 115 -3.51 0.60 2.71
CA ARG A 115 -2.61 0.35 1.59
C ARG A 115 -1.39 -0.42 2.09
N TYR A 116 -0.97 -1.42 1.33
CA TYR A 116 0.29 -2.11 1.60
C TYR A 116 1.46 -1.19 1.27
N LEU A 117 2.47 -1.20 2.14
CA LEU A 117 3.70 -0.42 2.00
C LEU A 117 4.80 -1.35 1.52
N ALA A 118 5.38 -1.08 0.35
CA ALA A 118 6.39 -1.95 -0.23
C ALA A 118 7.44 -1.20 -1.05
N TYR A 119 8.57 -1.87 -1.24
CA TYR A 119 9.53 -1.58 -2.30
C TYR A 119 9.15 -2.40 -3.52
N ALA A 120 9.03 -1.77 -4.69
CA ALA A 120 8.66 -2.42 -5.94
C ALA A 120 9.88 -2.53 -6.86
N PHE A 121 10.09 -3.72 -7.44
CA PHE A 121 11.21 -4.02 -8.30
C PHE A 121 10.75 -4.55 -9.66
N VAL A 122 11.42 -4.14 -10.72
CA VAL A 122 11.39 -4.77 -12.03
C VAL A 122 12.81 -5.23 -12.33
N ALA A 123 13.02 -6.53 -12.46
CA ALA A 123 14.34 -7.16 -12.39
C ALA A 123 15.07 -6.72 -11.09
N ASP A 124 16.26 -6.13 -11.22
CA ASP A 124 17.05 -5.65 -10.08
C ASP A 124 16.88 -4.16 -9.80
N ASN A 125 16.09 -3.44 -10.59
CA ASN A 125 15.86 -2.02 -10.45
C ASN A 125 14.69 -1.74 -9.51
N MET A 126 14.90 -0.89 -8.52
CA MET A 126 13.88 -0.51 -7.55
C MET A 126 13.16 0.76 -8.01
N LEU A 127 11.86 0.66 -8.30
CA LEU A 127 11.03 1.79 -8.75
C LEU A 127 11.09 2.98 -7.80
N ASN A 128 11.05 2.73 -6.48
CA ASN A 128 11.16 3.76 -5.44
C ASN A 128 12.44 4.60 -5.61
N GLU A 129 13.55 3.95 -5.87
CA GLU A 129 14.86 4.60 -6.05
C GLU A 129 14.93 5.35 -7.39
N GLU A 130 14.41 4.75 -8.45
CA GLU A 130 14.45 5.35 -9.79
C GLU A 130 13.58 6.61 -9.90
N LEU A 131 12.42 6.65 -9.20
CA LEU A 131 11.61 7.86 -9.08
C LEU A 131 12.37 9.00 -8.37
N LEU A 132 13.09 8.67 -7.30
CA LEU A 132 13.94 9.65 -6.61
C LEU A 132 15.09 10.14 -7.50
N ARG A 133 15.80 9.22 -8.18
CA ARG A 133 16.92 9.55 -9.08
C ARG A 133 16.48 10.41 -10.27
N ALA A 134 15.25 10.19 -10.75
CA ALA A 134 14.65 11.02 -11.78
C ALA A 134 14.17 12.40 -11.28
N GLY A 135 14.16 12.64 -9.96
CA GLY A 135 13.60 13.85 -9.37
C GLY A 135 12.08 13.91 -9.41
N LEU A 136 11.40 12.77 -9.47
CA LEU A 136 9.94 12.66 -9.55
C LEU A 136 9.28 12.31 -8.21
N ALA A 137 10.09 12.21 -7.17
CA ALA A 137 9.64 11.97 -5.80
C ALA A 137 10.55 12.69 -4.79
N ARG A 138 10.05 12.86 -3.57
CA ARG A 138 10.82 13.27 -2.39
C ARG A 138 10.97 12.08 -1.44
N VAL A 139 12.00 12.09 -0.60
CA VAL A 139 12.19 11.07 0.45
C VAL A 139 11.15 11.26 1.55
N SER A 140 10.47 10.17 1.93
CA SER A 140 9.44 10.13 2.98
C SER A 140 9.67 8.93 3.91
N ILE A 141 10.65 9.04 4.81
CA ILE A 141 11.05 7.98 5.75
C ILE A 141 10.39 8.22 7.10
N TYR A 142 9.88 7.16 7.69
CA TYR A 142 9.23 7.19 9.01
C TYR A 142 10.02 6.37 10.03
N PRO A 143 9.83 6.63 11.35
CA PRO A 143 10.41 5.82 12.39
C PRO A 143 10.05 4.34 12.24
N GLY A 144 11.07 3.47 12.26
CA GLY A 144 10.91 2.03 12.08
C GLY A 144 11.11 1.52 10.65
N ASP A 145 11.22 2.39 9.65
CA ASP A 145 11.64 1.99 8.31
C ASP A 145 13.14 1.56 8.35
N SER A 146 13.54 0.70 7.41
CA SER A 146 14.92 0.17 7.35
C SER A 146 15.96 1.26 7.12
N ASP A 147 16.96 1.34 8.00
CA ASP A 147 18.07 2.31 7.87
C ASP A 147 18.89 2.11 6.59
N SER A 148 19.06 0.86 6.14
CA SER A 148 19.79 0.58 4.90
C SER A 148 19.03 1.08 3.68
N MET A 149 17.72 0.87 3.63
CA MET A 149 16.86 1.37 2.55
C MET A 149 16.75 2.90 2.63
N ALA A 150 16.63 3.47 3.82
CA ALA A 150 16.61 4.92 4.00
C ALA A 150 17.89 5.59 3.47
N ARG A 151 19.07 5.02 3.74
CA ARG A 151 20.34 5.52 3.18
C ARG A 151 20.36 5.44 1.65
N ARG A 152 19.93 4.30 1.09
CA ARG A 152 19.87 4.08 -0.36
C ARG A 152 18.96 5.10 -1.05
N LEU A 153 17.75 5.32 -0.52
CA LEU A 153 16.79 6.29 -1.04
C LEU A 153 17.28 7.73 -0.95
N ARG A 154 17.92 8.11 0.18
CA ARG A 154 18.51 9.45 0.32
C ARG A 154 19.67 9.68 -0.67
N ALA A 155 20.48 8.68 -0.95
CA ALA A 155 21.53 8.79 -1.96
C ALA A 155 20.95 9.09 -3.35
N ALA A 156 19.91 8.35 -3.76
CA ALA A 156 19.25 8.58 -5.05
C ALA A 156 18.59 9.98 -5.14
N ALA A 157 17.96 10.46 -4.06
CA ALA A 157 17.40 11.80 -4.01
C ALA A 157 18.49 12.87 -4.11
N SER A 158 19.61 12.68 -3.44
CA SER A 158 20.76 13.63 -3.49
C SER A 158 21.34 13.75 -4.91
N GLU A 159 21.38 12.66 -5.70
CA GLU A 159 21.78 12.70 -7.11
C GLU A 159 20.84 13.61 -7.94
N ALA A 160 19.53 13.50 -7.72
CA ALA A 160 18.55 14.32 -8.43
C ALA A 160 18.61 15.79 -8.01
N GLU A 161 18.80 16.06 -6.72
CA GLU A 161 18.93 17.40 -6.15
C GLU A 161 20.17 18.13 -6.69
N GLN A 162 21.33 17.48 -6.67
CA GLN A 162 22.58 18.02 -7.22
C GLN A 162 22.47 18.32 -8.73
N ALA A 163 21.75 17.46 -9.47
CA ALA A 163 21.48 17.64 -10.89
C ALA A 163 20.27 18.54 -11.20
N ARG A 164 19.60 19.09 -10.17
CA ARG A 164 18.39 19.93 -10.29
C ARG A 164 17.30 19.31 -11.18
N ARG A 165 17.03 18.00 -10.99
CA ARG A 165 16.01 17.27 -11.78
C ARG A 165 14.63 17.40 -11.16
N GLY A 166 13.58 17.47 -12.00
CA GLY A 166 12.20 17.38 -11.60
C GLY A 166 11.82 18.34 -10.49
N VAL A 167 11.33 17.84 -9.35
CA VAL A 167 10.91 18.64 -8.17
C VAL A 167 12.03 19.50 -7.56
N TRP A 168 13.26 19.34 -8.01
CA TRP A 168 14.45 20.10 -7.60
C TRP A 168 14.91 21.16 -8.63
N SER A 169 14.16 21.31 -9.75
CA SER A 169 14.51 22.23 -10.83
C SER A 169 14.14 23.70 -10.57
N GLN A 170 13.48 23.98 -9.44
CA GLN A 170 13.02 25.32 -9.03
C GLN A 170 14.06 26.03 -8.20
#